data_db558d9136d33d760b3f51f75115a880
#
_entry.id   db558d9136d33d760b3f51f75115a880
#
_cell.length_a   1.000
_cell.length_b   1.000
_cell.length_c   1.000
_cell.angle_alpha   90.00
_cell.angle_beta   90.00
_cell.angle_gamma   90.00
#
_symmetry.space_group_name_H-M   'P 1'
#
loop_
_entity.id
_entity.type
_entity.pdbx_description
1 polymer ?
#
loop_
_entity_poly.entity_id
_entity_poly.type
_entity_poly.pdbx_seq_one_letter_code
_entity_poly.pdbx_strand_id
1 'polypeptide(L)'
;MAGHDQYELVFDDCEVPEENVLVYGGGESFKQLLVEFNVKRCHNAMMCVACGLNAFDKAREHAATRERFGQPIGEFQGIGWKFAEMATQLESARLLIYRAASNAVDGSPSRLETSMVKVAANEAGEFAVDEALQIHGAMGYSKESPIEYLYRWVRGWSIAGGTVEIQRDTIAEQLRKHGLN
;
A
#
# COMPACT_ATOMS: atom_id res chain seq x y z
N MET A 1 6.77 11.36 10.86
CA MET A 1 7.00 9.91 11.06
C MET A 1 8.33 9.57 10.41
N ALA A 2 9.24 8.94 11.11
CA ALA A 2 10.49 8.48 10.50
C ALA A 2 10.22 7.27 9.58
N GLY A 3 10.88 7.21 8.45
CA GLY A 3 10.70 6.15 7.45
C GLY A 3 10.98 6.65 6.04
N HIS A 4 10.47 7.81 5.71
CA HIS A 4 10.84 8.57 4.52
C HIS A 4 10.98 10.03 4.91
N ASP A 5 12.17 10.56 4.75
CA ASP A 5 12.41 11.99 4.95
C ASP A 5 11.72 12.78 3.85
N GLN A 6 11.12 13.90 4.23
CA GLN A 6 10.44 14.81 3.31
C GLN A 6 11.21 16.12 3.31
N TYR A 7 11.42 16.67 2.14
CA TYR A 7 12.20 17.89 1.94
C TYR A 7 11.41 18.89 1.10
N GLU A 8 11.61 20.16 1.38
CA GLU A 8 11.24 21.22 0.48
C GLU A 8 12.35 21.42 -0.55
N LEU A 9 11.99 21.49 -1.83
CA LEU A 9 12.93 21.78 -2.92
C LEU A 9 12.70 23.21 -3.38
N VAL A 10 13.74 24.03 -3.28
CA VAL A 10 13.72 25.40 -3.72
C VAL A 10 14.59 25.53 -4.97
N PHE A 11 14.00 26.06 -6.05
CA PHE A 11 14.70 26.34 -7.30
C PHE A 11 14.81 27.87 -7.42
N ASP A 12 16.02 28.39 -7.36
CA ASP A 12 16.32 29.82 -7.49
C ASP A 12 17.15 30.01 -8.75
N ASP A 13 16.57 30.70 -9.75
CA ASP A 13 17.15 30.94 -11.08
C ASP A 13 17.83 29.71 -11.71
N CYS A 14 17.23 28.52 -11.52
CA CYS A 14 17.75 27.27 -12.03
C CYS A 14 17.41 27.12 -13.52
N GLU A 15 18.39 27.33 -14.38
CA GLU A 15 18.25 27.12 -15.83
C GLU A 15 18.28 25.64 -16.18
N VAL A 16 17.36 25.20 -17.02
CA VAL A 16 17.28 23.84 -17.53
C VAL A 16 17.38 23.86 -19.05
N PRO A 17 18.30 23.09 -19.66
CA PRO A 17 18.43 22.99 -21.12
C PRO A 17 17.12 22.53 -21.77
N GLU A 18 16.84 23.07 -22.98
CA GLU A 18 15.60 22.77 -23.70
C GLU A 18 15.44 21.28 -24.00
N GLU A 19 16.53 20.56 -24.27
CA GLU A 19 16.53 19.11 -24.50
C GLU A 19 16.09 18.29 -23.28
N ASN A 20 16.08 18.86 -22.08
CA ASN A 20 15.60 18.21 -20.85
C ASN A 20 14.11 18.42 -20.61
N VAL A 21 13.41 19.15 -21.49
CA VAL A 21 11.95 19.29 -21.43
C VAL A 21 11.32 18.03 -22.00
N LEU A 22 10.65 17.25 -21.13
CA LEU A 22 10.08 15.94 -21.51
C LEU A 22 8.86 16.10 -22.42
N VAL A 23 8.01 17.08 -22.16
CA VAL A 23 6.79 17.34 -22.94
C VAL A 23 6.47 18.83 -22.93
N TYR A 24 6.27 19.40 -24.10
CA TYR A 24 5.81 20.80 -24.26
C TYR A 24 4.29 20.90 -24.16
N GLY A 25 3.81 21.89 -23.41
CA GLY A 25 2.40 22.31 -23.40
C GLY A 25 1.56 21.76 -22.24
N GLY A 26 1.40 22.59 -21.28
CA GLY A 26 0.46 22.70 -20.14
C GLY A 26 -0.27 21.41 -19.72
N GLY A 27 -1.49 21.24 -20.18
CA GLY A 27 -2.38 20.17 -19.70
C GLY A 27 -2.03 18.76 -20.16
N GLU A 28 -1.37 18.57 -21.31
CA GLU A 28 -1.05 17.24 -21.83
C GLU A 28 0.09 16.57 -21.06
N SER A 29 1.10 17.35 -20.66
CA SER A 29 2.22 16.85 -19.82
C SER A 29 1.73 16.29 -18.51
N PHE A 30 0.79 16.98 -17.86
CA PHE A 30 0.21 16.52 -16.61
C PHE A 30 -0.65 15.25 -16.79
N LYS A 31 -1.40 15.14 -17.90
CA LYS A 31 -2.18 13.94 -18.22
C LYS A 31 -1.27 12.71 -18.42
N GLN A 32 -0.16 12.88 -19.15
CA GLN A 32 0.82 11.82 -19.34
C GLN A 32 1.44 11.36 -18.00
N LEU A 33 1.79 12.28 -17.12
CA LEU A 33 2.25 11.98 -15.79
C LEU A 33 1.22 11.16 -15.00
N LEU A 34 -0.07 11.48 -15.11
CA LEU A 34 -1.13 10.72 -14.44
C LEU A 34 -1.28 9.29 -14.99
N VAL A 35 -1.01 9.05 -16.27
CA VAL A 35 -0.98 7.70 -16.85
C VAL A 35 0.17 6.88 -16.25
N GLU A 36 1.36 7.46 -16.14
CA GLU A 36 2.51 6.82 -15.49
C GLU A 36 2.23 6.49 -14.02
N PHE A 37 1.45 7.31 -13.34
CA PHE A 37 1.03 7.02 -11.96
C PHE A 37 0.18 5.77 -11.83
N ASN A 38 -0.51 5.30 -12.88
CA ASN A 38 -1.26 4.04 -12.81
C ASN A 38 -0.33 2.86 -12.56
N VAL A 39 0.79 2.78 -13.28
CA VAL A 39 1.82 1.75 -13.05
C VAL A 39 2.42 1.89 -11.65
N LYS A 40 2.77 3.11 -11.24
CA LYS A 40 3.36 3.38 -9.92
C LYS A 40 2.41 3.07 -8.77
N ARG A 41 1.09 3.20 -8.97
CA ARG A 41 0.08 2.78 -7.98
C ARG A 41 0.07 1.26 -7.78
N CYS A 42 0.24 0.47 -8.83
CA CYS A 42 0.39 -0.99 -8.71
C CYS A 42 1.67 -1.36 -7.93
N HIS A 43 2.79 -0.69 -8.18
CA HIS A 43 4.02 -0.88 -7.39
C HIS A 43 3.81 -0.52 -5.92
N ASN A 44 3.22 0.64 -5.63
CA ASN A 44 2.87 1.05 -4.27
C ASN A 44 2.00 -0.01 -3.57
N ALA A 45 0.97 -0.47 -4.25
CA ALA A 45 0.06 -1.49 -3.74
C ALA A 45 0.80 -2.80 -3.41
N MET A 46 1.66 -3.27 -4.31
CA MET A 46 2.46 -4.49 -4.07
C MET A 46 3.40 -4.31 -2.88
N MET A 47 4.00 -3.14 -2.71
CA MET A 47 4.87 -2.86 -1.56
C MET A 47 4.07 -2.90 -0.25
N CYS A 48 2.84 -2.37 -0.21
CA CYS A 48 1.97 -2.45 0.97
C CYS A 48 1.60 -3.90 1.30
N VAL A 49 1.20 -4.69 0.29
CA VAL A 49 0.91 -6.12 0.47
C VAL A 49 2.15 -6.87 0.96
N ALA A 50 3.32 -6.62 0.39
CA ALA A 50 4.57 -7.27 0.81
C ALA A 50 4.94 -6.95 2.26
N CYS A 51 4.73 -5.70 2.69
CA CYS A 51 4.92 -5.31 4.09
C CYS A 51 3.92 -6.01 5.02
N GLY A 52 2.65 -6.08 4.61
CA GLY A 52 1.62 -6.81 5.34
C GLY A 52 1.94 -8.29 5.48
N LEU A 53 2.39 -8.95 4.41
CA LEU A 53 2.81 -10.36 4.42
C LEU A 53 4.02 -10.59 5.35
N ASN A 54 5.01 -9.70 5.29
CA ASN A 54 6.16 -9.78 6.21
C ASN A 54 5.73 -9.63 7.68
N ALA A 55 4.83 -8.69 7.95
CA ALA A 55 4.28 -8.49 9.30
C ALA A 55 3.46 -9.72 9.76
N PHE A 56 2.65 -10.28 8.86
CA PHE A 56 1.90 -11.51 9.10
C PHE A 56 2.81 -12.68 9.49
N ASP A 57 3.87 -12.95 8.71
CA ASP A 57 4.79 -14.05 8.98
C ASP A 57 5.49 -13.88 10.33
N LYS A 58 5.97 -12.69 10.64
CA LYS A 58 6.59 -12.37 11.94
C LYS A 58 5.62 -12.53 13.11
N ALA A 59 4.39 -12.07 12.94
CA ALA A 59 3.36 -12.26 13.96
C ALA A 59 3.01 -13.73 14.18
N ARG A 60 2.95 -14.53 13.11
CA ARG A 60 2.70 -15.96 13.17
C ARG A 60 3.82 -16.69 13.91
N GLU A 61 5.08 -16.40 13.61
CA GLU A 61 6.24 -16.96 14.31
C GLU A 61 6.23 -16.59 15.80
N HIS A 62 5.94 -15.32 16.11
CA HIS A 62 5.84 -14.86 17.48
C HIS A 62 4.70 -15.56 18.23
N ALA A 63 3.52 -15.68 17.61
CA ALA A 63 2.35 -16.31 18.22
C ALA A 63 2.54 -17.81 18.49
N ALA A 64 3.35 -18.50 17.68
CA ALA A 64 3.68 -19.90 17.86
C ALA A 64 4.63 -20.17 19.04
N THR A 65 5.44 -19.19 19.43
CA THR A 65 6.48 -19.36 20.46
C THR A 65 6.17 -18.61 21.76
N ARG A 66 5.40 -17.52 21.70
CA ARG A 66 5.04 -16.73 22.87
C ARG A 66 3.94 -17.41 23.67
N GLU A 67 4.24 -17.77 24.91
CA GLU A 67 3.28 -18.39 25.81
C GLU A 67 2.62 -17.38 26.76
N ARG A 68 1.33 -17.56 26.99
CA ARG A 68 0.51 -16.91 28.01
C ARG A 68 -0.59 -17.89 28.47
N PHE A 69 -0.90 -17.83 29.76
CA PHE A 69 -1.92 -18.68 30.36
C PHE A 69 -1.72 -20.17 30.09
N GLY A 70 -0.46 -20.62 30.02
CA GLY A 70 -0.08 -22.02 29.90
C GLY A 70 -0.06 -22.60 28.49
N GLN A 71 -0.19 -21.74 27.45
CA GLN A 71 -0.13 -22.20 26.04
C GLN A 71 0.41 -21.09 25.13
N PRO A 72 0.87 -21.42 23.90
CA PRO A 72 1.21 -20.44 22.87
C PRO A 72 0.04 -19.51 22.59
N ILE A 73 0.30 -18.21 22.39
CA ILE A 73 -0.78 -17.25 22.15
C ILE A 73 -1.53 -17.51 20.84
N GLY A 74 -0.91 -18.19 19.87
CA GLY A 74 -1.55 -18.60 18.62
C GLY A 74 -2.70 -19.59 18.78
N GLU A 75 -2.76 -20.31 19.92
CA GLU A 75 -3.85 -21.25 20.22
C GLU A 75 -5.15 -20.55 20.69
N PHE A 76 -5.10 -19.25 20.98
CA PHE A 76 -6.29 -18.51 21.33
C PHE A 76 -7.09 -18.14 20.08
N GLN A 77 -8.40 -18.44 20.09
CA GLN A 77 -9.30 -18.21 18.98
C GLN A 77 -9.27 -16.74 18.47
N GLY A 78 -9.20 -15.77 19.38
CA GLY A 78 -9.13 -14.35 19.01
C GLY A 78 -7.86 -13.99 18.23
N ILE A 79 -6.75 -14.66 18.47
CA ILE A 79 -5.49 -14.52 17.68
C ILE A 79 -5.66 -15.21 16.32
N GLY A 80 -6.25 -16.40 16.30
CA GLY A 80 -6.55 -17.12 15.04
C GLY A 80 -7.44 -16.30 14.09
N TRP A 81 -8.44 -15.60 14.61
CA TRP A 81 -9.30 -14.72 13.81
C TRP A 81 -8.54 -13.55 13.19
N LYS A 82 -7.59 -12.94 13.93
CA LYS A 82 -6.73 -11.89 13.39
C LYS A 82 -5.93 -12.39 12.17
N PHE A 83 -5.33 -13.57 12.27
CA PHE A 83 -4.61 -14.18 11.15
C PHE A 83 -5.52 -14.48 9.96
N ALA A 84 -6.72 -15.01 10.19
CA ALA A 84 -7.68 -15.28 9.13
C ALA A 84 -8.07 -14.00 8.37
N GLU A 85 -8.33 -12.92 9.10
CA GLU A 85 -8.69 -11.62 8.53
C GLU A 85 -7.52 -11.01 7.75
N MET A 86 -6.31 -10.99 8.34
CA MET A 86 -5.10 -10.52 7.66
C MET A 86 -4.86 -11.27 6.34
N ALA A 87 -4.91 -12.60 6.37
CA ALA A 87 -4.69 -13.43 5.19
C ALA A 87 -5.73 -13.17 4.10
N THR A 88 -7.00 -13.06 4.48
CA THR A 88 -8.11 -12.81 3.54
C THR A 88 -7.94 -11.46 2.83
N GLN A 89 -7.65 -10.41 3.58
CA GLN A 89 -7.49 -9.07 3.01
C GLN A 89 -6.23 -8.97 2.13
N LEU A 90 -5.08 -9.48 2.58
CA LEU A 90 -3.83 -9.46 1.83
C LEU A 90 -3.93 -10.25 0.53
N GLU A 91 -4.54 -11.44 0.56
CA GLU A 91 -4.72 -12.26 -0.63
C GLU A 91 -5.69 -11.61 -1.63
N SER A 92 -6.80 -11.07 -1.14
CA SER A 92 -7.75 -10.32 -1.99
C SER A 92 -7.08 -9.14 -2.70
N ALA A 93 -6.28 -8.36 -1.96
CA ALA A 93 -5.54 -7.23 -2.53
C ALA A 93 -4.49 -7.69 -3.56
N ARG A 94 -3.77 -8.79 -3.27
CA ARG A 94 -2.78 -9.38 -4.19
C ARG A 94 -3.42 -9.82 -5.51
N LEU A 95 -4.57 -10.48 -5.45
CA LEU A 95 -5.31 -10.91 -6.64
C LEU A 95 -5.82 -9.73 -7.48
N LEU A 96 -6.26 -8.65 -6.83
CA LEU A 96 -6.62 -7.41 -7.53
C LEU A 96 -5.42 -6.79 -8.26
N ILE A 97 -4.22 -6.80 -7.67
CA ILE A 97 -3.00 -6.33 -8.33
C ILE A 97 -2.69 -7.17 -9.57
N TYR A 98 -2.74 -8.49 -9.45
CA TYR A 98 -2.50 -9.39 -10.59
C TYR A 98 -3.52 -9.20 -11.70
N ARG A 99 -4.79 -9.03 -11.35
CA ARG A 99 -5.84 -8.71 -12.32
C ARG A 99 -5.53 -7.41 -13.07
N ALA A 100 -5.22 -6.33 -12.35
CA ALA A 100 -4.92 -5.04 -12.97
C ALA A 100 -3.69 -5.14 -13.90
N ALA A 101 -2.66 -5.89 -13.49
CA ALA A 101 -1.47 -6.10 -14.31
C ALA A 101 -1.76 -6.96 -15.56
N SER A 102 -2.58 -8.01 -15.42
CA SER A 102 -2.95 -8.89 -16.55
C SER A 102 -3.85 -8.20 -17.56
N ASN A 103 -4.66 -7.25 -17.13
CA ASN A 103 -5.55 -6.47 -18.00
C ASN A 103 -4.88 -5.23 -18.60
N ALA A 104 -3.60 -5.01 -18.33
CA ALA A 104 -2.87 -3.86 -18.84
C ALA A 104 -2.80 -3.88 -20.38
N VAL A 105 -3.10 -2.75 -21.00
CA VAL A 105 -2.96 -2.52 -22.45
C VAL A 105 -1.73 -1.63 -22.67
N ASP A 106 -0.84 -2.05 -23.57
CA ASP A 106 0.43 -1.36 -23.83
C ASP A 106 1.25 -1.06 -22.56
N GLY A 107 1.21 -2.00 -21.60
CA GLY A 107 1.92 -1.88 -20.32
C GLY A 107 1.24 -0.94 -19.30
N SER A 108 0.09 -0.36 -19.63
CA SER A 108 -0.64 0.56 -18.75
C SER A 108 -1.94 -0.08 -18.23
N PRO A 109 -2.07 -0.32 -16.92
CA PRO A 109 -3.31 -0.78 -16.31
C PRO A 109 -4.37 0.31 -16.33
N SER A 110 -5.66 -0.08 -16.31
CA SER A 110 -6.76 0.89 -16.32
C SER A 110 -6.78 1.76 -15.06
N ARG A 111 -7.25 3.01 -15.22
CA ARG A 111 -7.39 3.97 -14.12
C ARG A 111 -8.34 3.46 -13.03
N LEU A 112 -9.41 2.76 -13.40
CA LEU A 112 -10.35 2.16 -12.45
C LEU A 112 -9.67 1.07 -11.62
N GLU A 113 -9.05 0.10 -12.29
CA GLU A 113 -8.43 -1.04 -11.60
C GLU A 113 -7.28 -0.61 -10.69
N THR A 114 -6.40 0.29 -11.16
CA THR A 114 -5.28 0.78 -10.35
C THR A 114 -5.73 1.58 -9.13
N SER A 115 -6.84 2.31 -9.23
CA SER A 115 -7.42 3.00 -8.08
C SER A 115 -8.02 2.02 -7.07
N MET A 116 -8.74 0.98 -7.54
CA MET A 116 -9.24 -0.09 -6.68
C MET A 116 -8.10 -0.87 -6.00
N VAL A 117 -7.08 -1.23 -6.76
CA VAL A 117 -5.87 -1.90 -6.27
C VAL A 117 -5.21 -1.09 -5.17
N LYS A 118 -5.02 0.22 -5.39
CA LYS A 118 -4.38 1.07 -4.40
C LYS A 118 -5.18 1.16 -3.09
N VAL A 119 -6.49 1.33 -3.15
CA VAL A 119 -7.34 1.36 -1.95
C VAL A 119 -7.22 0.04 -1.20
N ALA A 120 -7.52 -1.07 -1.87
CA ALA A 120 -7.54 -2.39 -1.24
C ALA A 120 -6.19 -2.78 -0.62
N ALA A 121 -5.09 -2.56 -1.35
CA ALA A 121 -3.76 -2.96 -0.89
C ALA A 121 -3.23 -2.12 0.27
N ASN A 122 -3.51 -0.80 0.26
CA ASN A 122 -3.09 0.06 1.34
C ASN A 122 -3.85 -0.26 2.63
N GLU A 123 -5.17 -0.44 2.54
CA GLU A 123 -5.99 -0.82 3.70
C GLU A 123 -5.61 -2.20 4.25
N ALA A 124 -5.43 -3.20 3.37
CA ALA A 124 -4.99 -4.54 3.79
C ALA A 124 -3.60 -4.53 4.44
N GLY A 125 -2.66 -3.76 3.87
CA GLY A 125 -1.33 -3.61 4.43
C GLY A 125 -1.32 -2.92 5.79
N GLU A 126 -2.06 -1.82 5.95
CA GLU A 126 -2.21 -1.11 7.23
C GLU A 126 -2.84 -2.02 8.29
N PHE A 127 -3.94 -2.69 7.96
CA PHE A 127 -4.62 -3.61 8.85
C PHE A 127 -3.68 -4.74 9.30
N ALA A 128 -2.97 -5.36 8.37
CA ALA A 128 -2.08 -6.47 8.68
C ALA A 128 -0.92 -6.07 9.60
N VAL A 129 -0.33 -4.90 9.38
CA VAL A 129 0.76 -4.41 10.21
C VAL A 129 0.27 -3.97 11.59
N ASP A 130 -0.91 -3.36 11.68
CA ASP A 130 -1.54 -2.98 12.95
C ASP A 130 -1.83 -4.22 13.81
N GLU A 131 -2.44 -5.24 13.23
CA GLU A 131 -2.72 -6.50 13.92
C GLU A 131 -1.45 -7.25 14.33
N ALA A 132 -0.42 -7.25 13.48
CA ALA A 132 0.88 -7.81 13.82
C ALA A 132 1.54 -7.09 15.00
N LEU A 133 1.46 -5.76 15.04
CA LEU A 133 1.93 -4.95 16.16
C LEU A 133 1.18 -5.32 17.44
N GLN A 134 -0.14 -5.43 17.38
CA GLN A 134 -0.97 -5.82 18.51
C GLN A 134 -0.62 -7.22 19.03
N ILE A 135 -0.39 -8.20 18.14
CA ILE A 135 0.02 -9.57 18.50
C ILE A 135 1.37 -9.58 19.22
N HIS A 136 2.33 -8.75 18.78
CA HIS A 136 3.64 -8.64 19.44
C HIS A 136 3.58 -7.86 20.78
N GLY A 137 2.54 -7.07 21.00
CA GLY A 137 2.38 -6.24 22.20
C GLY A 137 3.50 -5.20 22.33
N ALA A 138 4.01 -4.98 23.55
CA ALA A 138 5.04 -3.98 23.80
C ALA A 138 6.32 -4.16 22.96
N MET A 139 6.69 -5.39 22.62
CA MET A 139 7.82 -5.66 21.74
C MET A 139 7.56 -5.13 20.31
N GLY A 140 6.34 -5.26 19.79
CA GLY A 140 5.98 -4.74 18.47
C GLY A 140 6.04 -3.21 18.40
N TYR A 141 5.83 -2.54 19.52
CA TYR A 141 5.88 -1.09 19.66
C TYR A 141 7.30 -0.54 19.87
N SER A 142 8.28 -1.41 20.16
CA SER A 142 9.68 -1.02 20.34
C SER A 142 10.35 -0.73 19.00
N LYS A 143 11.24 0.28 18.96
CA LYS A 143 12.09 0.58 17.81
C LYS A 143 13.07 -0.55 17.45
N GLU A 144 13.26 -1.52 18.32
CA GLU A 144 14.05 -2.72 18.08
C GLU A 144 13.28 -3.74 17.21
N SER A 145 11.95 -3.59 17.12
CA SER A 145 11.09 -4.44 16.31
C SER A 145 10.95 -3.93 14.89
N PRO A 146 11.10 -4.78 13.86
CA PRO A 146 10.81 -4.39 12.49
C PRO A 146 9.33 -4.07 12.26
N ILE A 147 8.42 -4.54 13.11
CA ILE A 147 6.97 -4.27 13.00
C ILE A 147 6.67 -2.78 13.19
N GLU A 148 7.33 -2.13 14.16
CA GLU A 148 7.19 -0.68 14.39
C GLU A 148 7.57 0.13 13.14
N TYR A 149 8.66 -0.25 12.49
CA TYR A 149 9.10 0.37 11.24
C TYR A 149 8.09 0.14 10.11
N LEU A 150 7.61 -1.09 9.92
CA LEU A 150 6.62 -1.43 8.91
C LEU A 150 5.31 -0.64 9.11
N TYR A 151 4.86 -0.48 10.36
CA TYR A 151 3.68 0.31 10.71
C TYR A 151 3.78 1.75 10.21
N ARG A 152 4.88 2.42 10.50
CA ARG A 152 5.11 3.80 10.05
C ARG A 152 5.25 3.90 8.54
N TRP A 153 5.90 2.91 7.94
CA TRP A 153 6.18 2.90 6.52
C TRP A 153 4.92 2.71 5.70
N VAL A 154 4.11 1.70 6.00
CA VAL A 154 2.85 1.42 5.29
C VAL A 154 1.89 2.60 5.39
N ARG A 155 1.79 3.24 6.56
CA ARG A 155 0.90 4.38 6.76
C ARG A 155 1.18 5.55 5.80
N GLY A 156 2.42 5.78 5.43
CA GLY A 156 2.80 6.82 4.48
C GLY A 156 2.24 6.59 3.08
N TRP A 157 2.08 5.35 2.69
CA TRP A 157 1.63 5.01 1.34
C TRP A 157 0.14 5.21 1.09
N SER A 158 -0.69 5.26 2.10
CA SER A 158 -2.10 5.67 1.96
C SER A 158 -2.24 7.15 1.57
N ILE A 159 -1.18 7.94 1.76
CA ILE A 159 -1.13 9.35 1.42
C ILE A 159 -0.42 9.55 0.07
N ALA A 160 0.73 8.92 -0.14
CA ALA A 160 1.58 9.10 -1.30
C ALA A 160 0.95 8.59 -2.60
N GLY A 161 1.21 9.27 -3.72
CA GLY A 161 0.72 8.89 -5.05
C GLY A 161 -0.78 9.09 -5.27
N GLY A 162 -1.39 9.99 -4.50
CA GLY A 162 -2.82 10.28 -4.41
C GLY A 162 -3.45 9.46 -3.28
N THR A 163 -4.07 10.15 -2.33
CA THR A 163 -4.63 9.52 -1.14
C THR A 163 -5.72 8.50 -1.46
N VAL A 164 -6.02 7.61 -0.52
CA VAL A 164 -7.10 6.62 -0.70
C VAL A 164 -8.45 7.29 -0.97
N GLU A 165 -8.69 8.49 -0.45
CA GLU A 165 -9.90 9.29 -0.73
C GLU A 165 -9.94 9.73 -2.20
N ILE A 166 -8.84 10.25 -2.74
CA ILE A 166 -8.72 10.62 -4.16
C ILE A 166 -8.89 9.38 -5.06
N GLN A 167 -8.42 8.22 -4.63
CA GLN A 167 -8.66 6.99 -5.39
C GLN A 167 -10.13 6.59 -5.36
N ARG A 168 -10.83 6.74 -4.23
CA ARG A 168 -12.27 6.50 -4.14
C ARG A 168 -13.09 7.44 -5.03
N ASP A 169 -12.72 8.72 -5.09
CA ASP A 169 -13.34 9.67 -6.01
C ASP A 169 -13.12 9.25 -7.48
N THR A 170 -11.90 8.80 -7.80
CA THR A 170 -11.57 8.27 -9.12
C THR A 170 -12.43 7.04 -9.47
N ILE A 171 -12.53 6.08 -8.55
CA ILE A 171 -13.39 4.90 -8.71
C ILE A 171 -14.84 5.32 -8.98
N ALA A 172 -15.39 6.20 -8.15
CA ALA A 172 -16.76 6.66 -8.29
C ALA A 172 -17.01 7.38 -9.64
N GLU A 173 -16.03 8.18 -10.10
CA GLU A 173 -16.09 8.83 -11.41
C GLU A 173 -16.10 7.81 -12.56
N GLN A 174 -15.20 6.82 -12.52
CA GLN A 174 -15.10 5.79 -13.55
C GLN A 174 -16.34 4.91 -13.61
N LEU A 175 -16.87 4.52 -12.45
CA LEU A 175 -18.10 3.72 -12.35
C LEU A 175 -19.32 4.45 -12.94
N ARG A 176 -19.43 5.76 -12.73
CA ARG A 176 -20.51 6.57 -13.32
C ARG A 176 -20.44 6.63 -14.85
N LYS A 177 -19.22 6.57 -15.41
CA LYS A 177 -19.00 6.67 -16.87
C LYS A 177 -19.09 5.32 -17.60
N HIS A 178 -18.59 4.28 -16.97
CA HIS A 178 -18.31 3.01 -17.67
C HIS A 178 -18.91 1.79 -16.97
N GLY A 179 -19.44 1.92 -15.76
CA GLY A 179 -19.85 0.77 -14.95
C GLY A 179 -18.65 -0.01 -14.40
N LEU A 180 -18.89 -1.21 -13.92
CA LEU A 180 -17.87 -2.08 -13.32
C LEU A 180 -17.21 -3.00 -14.38
N ASN A 181 -17.87 -3.21 -15.53
CA ASN A 181 -17.46 -4.10 -16.62
C ASN A 181 -17.16 -3.31 -17.89
#